data_2e7adf14280443a94c20d02eca23ac24
#
_entry.id   2e7adf14280443a94c20d02eca23ac24
#
_cell.length_a   1.000
_cell.length_b   1.000
_cell.length_c   1.000
_cell.angle_alpha   90.00
_cell.angle_beta   90.00
_cell.angle_gamma   90.00
#
_symmetry.space_group_name_H-M   'P 1'
#
loop_
_entity.id
_entity.type
_entity.pdbx_description
1 polymer ?
#
loop_
_entity_poly.entity_id
_entity_poly.type
_entity_poly.pdbx_seq_one_letter_code
_entity_poly.pdbx_strand_id
1 'polypeptide(L)'
;FKDRALFYSTFPIREQAPKGSEWDFRLNHVYTVALLNFSMNEDAFDKEKIRHHVQLCDTATHKVFYDKLEYIYVEISKFNKPLEELDTLYEKWLYALKNLYKLTQRPKELCDKVFDRLFEEAEIAKFTPQEMREYETSKMAYRDIKNSVDTAKREGIAEGKEIGMKEGMEKGREEGRAEGRAEGRAEGMNLRSLEIARKMLAKGMDEASIMDMTGLTAEEIKLLKAEI
;
A
#
# COMPACT_ATOMS: atom_id res chain seq x y z
N PHE A 1 -6.22 -10.09 5.76
CA PHE A 1 -6.84 -11.13 4.90
C PHE A 1 -6.01 -12.41 4.83
N LYS A 2 -4.67 -12.33 4.71
CA LYS A 2 -3.76 -13.50 4.66
C LYS A 2 -3.96 -14.43 5.87
N ASP A 3 -3.96 -13.89 7.07
CA ASP A 3 -4.18 -14.65 8.32
C ASP A 3 -5.51 -15.40 8.29
N ARG A 4 -6.56 -14.74 7.78
CA ARG A 4 -7.87 -15.36 7.62
C ARG A 4 -7.84 -16.52 6.62
N ALA A 5 -7.18 -16.36 5.47
CA ALA A 5 -7.04 -17.42 4.47
C ALA A 5 -6.27 -18.62 5.04
N LEU A 6 -5.19 -18.35 5.77
CA LEU A 6 -4.41 -19.37 6.46
C LEU A 6 -5.25 -20.08 7.53
N PHE A 7 -5.98 -19.32 8.35
CA PHE A 7 -6.84 -19.90 9.38
C PHE A 7 -7.90 -20.84 8.79
N TYR A 8 -8.60 -20.41 7.75
CA TYR A 8 -9.63 -21.24 7.11
C TYR A 8 -9.06 -22.49 6.42
N SER A 9 -7.84 -22.46 5.91
CA SER A 9 -7.20 -23.62 5.30
C SER A 9 -6.92 -24.74 6.32
N THR A 10 -6.88 -24.41 7.62
CA THR A 10 -6.66 -25.42 8.67
C THR A 10 -7.87 -26.34 8.89
N PHE A 11 -9.08 -25.90 8.56
CA PHE A 11 -10.28 -26.72 8.75
C PHE A 11 -10.29 -27.97 7.88
N PRO A 12 -10.14 -27.90 6.54
CA PRO A 12 -10.08 -29.10 5.70
C PRO A 12 -8.85 -29.95 5.98
N ILE A 13 -7.76 -29.39 6.51
CA ILE A 13 -6.61 -30.19 6.96
C ILE A 13 -7.00 -31.03 8.17
N ARG A 14 -7.62 -30.41 9.18
CA ARG A 14 -8.02 -31.08 10.40
C ARG A 14 -9.13 -32.11 10.17
N GLU A 15 -10.05 -31.84 9.24
CA GLU A 15 -11.14 -32.74 8.90
C GLU A 15 -10.67 -34.03 8.20
N GLN A 16 -9.47 -34.04 7.63
CA GLN A 16 -8.88 -35.24 7.05
C GLN A 16 -8.37 -36.23 8.08
N ALA A 17 -8.21 -35.81 9.34
CA ALA A 17 -7.77 -36.68 10.41
C ALA A 17 -8.93 -37.60 10.85
N PRO A 18 -8.86 -38.93 10.64
CA PRO A 18 -9.88 -39.86 11.11
C PRO A 18 -9.86 -39.93 12.66
N LYS A 19 -10.97 -40.30 13.24
CA LYS A 19 -11.03 -40.61 14.66
C LYS A 19 -10.36 -41.98 14.90
N GLY A 20 -9.24 -42.03 15.63
CA GLY A 20 -8.54 -43.26 15.98
C GLY A 20 -7.03 -43.12 15.90
N SER A 21 -6.31 -44.18 16.29
CA SER A 21 -4.85 -44.19 16.45
C SER A 21 -4.02 -44.61 15.22
N GLU A 22 -4.65 -44.98 14.12
CA GLU A 22 -3.96 -45.59 12.97
C GLU A 22 -3.80 -44.65 11.75
N TRP A 23 -3.80 -43.34 11.98
CA TRP A 23 -3.60 -42.37 10.90
C TRP A 23 -2.12 -42.15 10.62
N ASP A 24 -1.70 -42.38 9.36
CA ASP A 24 -0.33 -42.18 8.87
C ASP A 24 0.03 -40.74 8.51
N PHE A 25 -0.80 -39.76 8.87
CA PHE A 25 -0.66 -38.32 8.61
C PHE A 25 -0.60 -37.95 7.10
N ARG A 26 -1.04 -38.83 6.20
CA ARG A 26 -1.15 -38.47 4.79
C ARG A 26 -2.31 -37.52 4.58
N LEU A 27 -1.99 -36.34 4.03
CA LEU A 27 -2.97 -35.34 3.66
C LEU A 27 -3.26 -35.38 2.15
N ASN A 28 -4.50 -35.17 1.78
CA ASN A 28 -4.89 -34.82 0.42
C ASN A 28 -4.60 -33.35 0.15
N HIS A 29 -4.62 -32.96 -1.13
CA HIS A 29 -4.46 -31.55 -1.50
C HIS A 29 -5.57 -30.69 -0.90
N VAL A 30 -5.17 -29.54 -0.38
CA VAL A 30 -6.07 -28.49 0.11
C VAL A 30 -5.85 -27.23 -0.71
N TYR A 31 -6.87 -26.81 -1.40
CA TYR A 31 -6.91 -25.58 -2.19
C TYR A 31 -7.74 -24.52 -1.47
N THR A 32 -7.15 -23.39 -1.18
CA THR A 32 -7.86 -22.21 -0.71
C THR A 32 -8.02 -21.22 -1.85
N VAL A 33 -9.21 -21.15 -2.44
CA VAL A 33 -9.51 -20.20 -3.52
C VAL A 33 -10.24 -19.01 -2.93
N ALA A 34 -9.63 -17.84 -3.03
CA ALA A 34 -10.19 -16.59 -2.52
C ALA A 34 -10.49 -15.61 -3.66
N LEU A 35 -11.78 -15.27 -3.79
CA LEU A 35 -12.27 -14.26 -4.73
C LEU A 35 -12.30 -12.91 -4.03
N LEU A 36 -11.45 -11.97 -4.46
CA LEU A 36 -11.25 -10.68 -3.81
C LEU A 36 -11.91 -9.57 -4.62
N ASN A 37 -12.81 -8.82 -4.00
CA ASN A 37 -13.40 -7.62 -4.58
C ASN A 37 -12.58 -6.34 -4.29
N PHE A 38 -11.36 -6.51 -3.82
CA PHE A 38 -10.37 -5.46 -3.55
C PHE A 38 -9.01 -5.88 -4.11
N SER A 39 -8.09 -4.92 -4.24
CA SER A 39 -6.73 -5.18 -4.68
C SER A 39 -5.79 -5.30 -3.48
N MET A 40 -4.90 -6.28 -3.52
CA MET A 40 -3.81 -6.44 -2.56
C MET A 40 -2.66 -5.52 -2.97
N ASN A 41 -2.41 -4.47 -2.20
CA ASN A 41 -1.36 -3.47 -2.49
C ASN A 41 -0.02 -3.80 -1.79
N GLU A 42 0.30 -5.07 -1.65
CA GLU A 42 1.54 -5.50 -1.01
C GLU A 42 2.62 -5.73 -2.07
N ASP A 43 3.87 -5.36 -1.75
CA ASP A 43 5.01 -5.51 -2.67
C ASP A 43 5.32 -6.96 -3.06
N ALA A 44 4.81 -7.93 -2.28
CA ALA A 44 4.95 -9.34 -2.56
C ALA A 44 4.12 -9.83 -3.77
N PHE A 45 3.17 -9.00 -4.24
CA PHE A 45 2.29 -9.37 -5.35
C PHE A 45 2.52 -8.47 -6.57
N ASP A 46 2.53 -9.08 -7.73
CA ASP A 46 2.54 -8.38 -9.00
C ASP A 46 1.24 -7.58 -9.15
N LYS A 47 1.36 -6.25 -9.24
CA LYS A 47 0.23 -5.32 -9.28
C LYS A 47 -0.64 -5.48 -10.52
N GLU A 48 -0.07 -6.00 -11.60
CA GLU A 48 -0.78 -6.18 -12.88
C GLU A 48 -1.52 -7.53 -12.96
N LYS A 49 -1.13 -8.50 -12.17
CA LYS A 49 -1.76 -9.81 -12.18
C LYS A 49 -3.07 -9.83 -11.41
N ILE A 50 -4.06 -10.51 -11.99
CA ILE A 50 -5.36 -10.78 -11.37
C ILE A 50 -5.30 -12.02 -10.48
N ARG A 51 -4.52 -13.04 -10.87
CA ARG A 51 -4.39 -14.32 -10.16
C ARG A 51 -3.02 -14.47 -9.55
N HIS A 52 -2.99 -14.78 -8.26
CA HIS A 52 -1.77 -15.11 -7.51
C HIS A 52 -1.87 -16.54 -7.00
N HIS A 53 -0.82 -17.33 -7.23
CA HIS A 53 -0.68 -18.69 -6.75
C HIS A 53 0.42 -18.73 -5.70
N VAL A 54 0.08 -19.16 -4.49
CA VAL A 54 0.97 -19.13 -3.33
C VAL A 54 1.09 -20.54 -2.74
N GLN A 55 2.33 -20.98 -2.51
CA GLN A 55 2.68 -22.27 -1.94
C GLN A 55 3.75 -22.09 -0.85
N LEU A 56 3.92 -23.10 -0.02
CA LEU A 56 5.02 -23.17 0.95
C LEU A 56 6.33 -23.46 0.23
N CYS A 57 7.28 -22.52 0.35
CA CYS A 57 8.60 -22.64 -0.27
C CYS A 57 9.71 -22.58 0.77
N ASP A 58 10.82 -23.27 0.51
CA ASP A 58 12.08 -23.07 1.22
C ASP A 58 12.63 -21.68 0.89
N THR A 59 12.91 -20.88 1.93
CA THR A 59 13.31 -19.49 1.76
C THR A 59 14.71 -19.29 1.18
N ALA A 60 15.59 -20.28 1.31
CA ALA A 60 16.96 -20.22 0.80
C ALA A 60 17.04 -20.66 -0.67
N THR A 61 16.28 -21.71 -1.03
CA THR A 61 16.33 -22.32 -2.38
C THR A 61 15.22 -21.85 -3.30
N HIS A 62 14.16 -21.19 -2.75
CA HIS A 62 12.93 -20.80 -3.42
C HIS A 62 12.16 -21.96 -4.08
N LYS A 63 12.45 -23.20 -3.66
CA LYS A 63 11.75 -24.39 -4.16
C LYS A 63 10.51 -24.68 -3.32
N VAL A 64 9.48 -25.22 -3.96
CA VAL A 64 8.27 -25.65 -3.26
C VAL A 64 8.66 -26.76 -2.28
N PHE A 65 8.40 -26.50 -1.00
CA PHE A 65 8.66 -27.46 0.08
C PHE A 65 7.48 -28.43 0.25
N TYR A 66 6.26 -27.92 0.11
CA TYR A 66 5.05 -28.71 0.26
C TYR A 66 4.01 -28.30 -0.78
N ASP A 67 3.64 -29.24 -1.64
CA ASP A 67 2.80 -29.03 -2.82
C ASP A 67 1.30 -29.26 -2.60
N LYS A 68 0.91 -29.81 -1.43
CA LYS A 68 -0.49 -30.16 -1.15
C LYS A 68 -1.27 -29.07 -0.42
N LEU A 69 -0.67 -27.93 -0.15
CA LEU A 69 -1.34 -26.75 0.42
C LEU A 69 -1.13 -25.56 -0.49
N GLU A 70 -2.21 -25.14 -1.13
CA GLU A 70 -2.17 -24.11 -2.16
C GLU A 70 -3.18 -23.00 -1.89
N TYR A 71 -2.76 -21.76 -2.12
CA TYR A 71 -3.63 -20.59 -2.04
C TYR A 71 -3.70 -19.94 -3.40
N ILE A 72 -4.91 -19.73 -3.88
CA ILE A 72 -5.20 -19.07 -5.16
C ILE A 72 -6.00 -17.82 -4.85
N TYR A 73 -5.36 -16.65 -4.94
CA TYR A 73 -6.03 -15.36 -4.77
C TYR A 73 -6.39 -14.81 -6.13
N VAL A 74 -7.65 -14.43 -6.32
CA VAL A 74 -8.18 -13.86 -7.56
C VAL A 74 -8.76 -12.49 -7.26
N GLU A 75 -8.08 -11.44 -7.70
CA GLU A 75 -8.49 -10.05 -7.51
C GLU A 75 -9.50 -9.63 -8.59
N ILE A 76 -10.77 -10.01 -8.41
CA ILE A 76 -11.84 -9.72 -9.38
C ILE A 76 -12.01 -8.22 -9.63
N SER A 77 -11.67 -7.38 -8.65
CA SER A 77 -11.69 -5.92 -8.77
C SER A 77 -10.86 -5.40 -9.95
N LYS A 78 -9.74 -6.06 -10.26
CA LYS A 78 -8.86 -5.70 -11.38
C LYS A 78 -9.38 -6.10 -12.76
N PHE A 79 -10.33 -7.06 -12.83
CA PHE A 79 -10.87 -7.54 -14.09
C PHE A 79 -11.88 -6.54 -14.65
N ASN A 80 -11.57 -5.89 -15.78
CA ASN A 80 -12.41 -4.87 -16.39
C ASN A 80 -12.76 -5.14 -17.87
N LYS A 81 -12.51 -6.37 -18.34
CA LYS A 81 -12.79 -6.76 -19.72
C LYS A 81 -14.31 -6.75 -19.97
N PRO A 82 -14.80 -6.11 -21.05
CA PRO A 82 -16.23 -6.11 -21.39
C PRO A 82 -16.69 -7.49 -21.86
N LEU A 83 -18.01 -7.69 -21.87
CA LEU A 83 -18.63 -8.98 -22.17
C LEU A 83 -18.28 -9.51 -23.57
N GLU A 84 -18.22 -8.60 -24.54
CA GLU A 84 -17.99 -8.89 -25.96
C GLU A 84 -16.56 -9.34 -26.27
N GLU A 85 -15.64 -9.09 -25.34
CA GLU A 85 -14.20 -9.39 -25.47
C GLU A 85 -13.75 -10.61 -24.67
N LEU A 86 -14.69 -11.38 -24.14
CA LEU A 86 -14.39 -12.58 -23.32
C LEU A 86 -14.01 -13.75 -24.20
N ASP A 87 -12.72 -14.10 -24.24
CA ASP A 87 -12.22 -15.19 -25.10
C ASP A 87 -12.14 -16.54 -24.39
N THR A 88 -11.84 -16.51 -23.07
CA THR A 88 -11.56 -17.72 -22.32
C THR A 88 -12.65 -18.03 -21.30
N LEU A 89 -12.81 -19.31 -20.96
CA LEU A 89 -13.72 -19.74 -19.90
C LEU A 89 -13.39 -19.09 -18.55
N TYR A 90 -12.08 -18.85 -18.28
CA TYR A 90 -11.65 -18.16 -17.09
C TYR A 90 -12.14 -16.70 -17.03
N GLU A 91 -12.02 -15.97 -18.12
CA GLU A 91 -12.54 -14.59 -18.22
C GLU A 91 -14.06 -14.54 -18.09
N LYS A 92 -14.76 -15.50 -18.69
CA LYS A 92 -16.21 -15.65 -18.54
C LYS A 92 -16.62 -15.87 -17.08
N TRP A 93 -15.87 -16.68 -16.32
CA TRP A 93 -16.08 -16.86 -14.88
C TRP A 93 -15.82 -15.58 -14.10
N LEU A 94 -14.71 -14.87 -14.37
CA LEU A 94 -14.41 -13.60 -13.71
C LEU A 94 -15.51 -12.57 -13.96
N TYR A 95 -15.96 -12.46 -15.21
CA TYR A 95 -17.06 -11.57 -15.59
C TYR A 95 -18.36 -11.95 -14.87
N ALA A 96 -18.74 -13.21 -14.92
CA ALA A 96 -19.97 -13.70 -14.29
C ALA A 96 -19.94 -13.40 -12.78
N LEU A 97 -18.90 -13.78 -12.06
CA LEU A 97 -18.78 -13.56 -10.62
C LEU A 97 -18.76 -12.07 -10.24
N LYS A 98 -18.12 -11.22 -11.07
CA LYS A 98 -18.07 -9.78 -10.83
C LYS A 98 -19.39 -9.08 -11.06
N ASN A 99 -20.14 -9.50 -12.08
CA ASN A 99 -21.31 -8.79 -12.58
C ASN A 99 -22.65 -9.50 -12.33
N LEU A 100 -22.65 -10.70 -11.72
CA LEU A 100 -23.85 -11.52 -11.51
C LEU A 100 -25.02 -10.72 -10.93
N TYR A 101 -24.75 -9.86 -9.96
CA TYR A 101 -25.74 -9.02 -9.30
C TYR A 101 -26.41 -7.95 -10.20
N LYS A 102 -25.85 -7.71 -11.40
CA LYS A 102 -26.37 -6.76 -12.40
C LYS A 102 -27.10 -7.45 -13.53
N LEU A 103 -26.87 -8.76 -13.71
CA LEU A 103 -27.41 -9.52 -14.83
C LEU A 103 -28.86 -9.87 -14.55
N THR A 104 -29.77 -9.23 -15.26
CA THR A 104 -31.23 -9.54 -15.24
C THR A 104 -31.57 -10.73 -16.11
N GLN A 105 -30.75 -11.02 -17.11
CA GLN A 105 -30.86 -12.15 -18.03
C GLN A 105 -29.50 -12.73 -18.30
N ARG A 106 -29.45 -14.01 -18.67
CA ARG A 106 -28.20 -14.69 -19.04
C ARG A 106 -27.71 -14.17 -20.40
N PRO A 107 -26.48 -13.59 -20.46
CA PRO A 107 -25.88 -13.19 -21.72
C PRO A 107 -25.55 -14.38 -22.62
N LYS A 108 -25.54 -14.17 -23.94
CA LYS A 108 -25.21 -15.20 -24.93
C LYS A 108 -23.79 -15.74 -24.76
N GLU A 109 -22.85 -14.88 -24.37
CA GLU A 109 -21.46 -15.19 -24.14
C GLU A 109 -21.24 -16.14 -22.96
N LEU A 110 -22.23 -16.23 -22.05
CA LEU A 110 -22.23 -17.08 -20.86
C LEU A 110 -23.19 -18.29 -20.99
N CYS A 111 -23.51 -18.71 -22.21
CA CYS A 111 -24.42 -19.84 -22.46
C CYS A 111 -23.76 -21.23 -22.35
N ASP A 112 -22.47 -21.31 -22.01
CA ASP A 112 -21.80 -22.60 -21.78
C ASP A 112 -22.46 -23.36 -20.61
N LYS A 113 -22.67 -24.67 -20.76
CA LYS A 113 -23.31 -25.52 -19.75
C LYS A 113 -22.76 -25.41 -18.33
N VAL A 114 -21.47 -25.05 -18.22
CA VAL A 114 -20.80 -24.88 -16.92
C VAL A 114 -21.42 -23.75 -16.09
N PHE A 115 -22.13 -22.79 -16.72
CA PHE A 115 -22.82 -21.69 -16.05
C PHE A 115 -24.31 -21.99 -15.73
N ASP A 116 -24.87 -23.10 -16.21
CA ASP A 116 -26.28 -23.42 -16.02
C ASP A 116 -26.65 -23.36 -14.55
N ARG A 117 -25.94 -24.11 -13.73
CA ARG A 117 -26.20 -24.17 -12.29
C ARG A 117 -25.96 -22.79 -11.60
N LEU A 118 -24.96 -22.03 -12.03
CA LEU A 118 -24.71 -20.70 -11.46
C LEU A 118 -25.91 -19.76 -11.67
N PHE A 119 -26.43 -19.71 -12.89
CA PHE A 119 -27.57 -18.87 -13.20
C PHE A 119 -28.87 -19.38 -12.60
N GLU A 120 -29.04 -20.69 -12.49
CA GLU A 120 -30.18 -21.32 -11.86
C GLU A 120 -30.27 -21.01 -10.37
N GLU A 121 -29.18 -21.12 -9.65
CA GLU A 121 -29.09 -20.79 -8.21
C GLU A 121 -29.09 -19.28 -7.94
N ALA A 122 -28.58 -18.46 -8.87
CA ALA A 122 -28.53 -17.01 -8.73
C ALA A 122 -29.82 -16.29 -9.08
N GLU A 123 -30.88 -17.00 -9.51
CA GLU A 123 -32.15 -16.39 -9.92
C GLU A 123 -32.95 -15.94 -8.70
N ILE A 124 -32.72 -14.68 -8.29
CA ILE A 124 -33.37 -14.06 -7.13
C ILE A 124 -34.91 -14.13 -7.20
N ALA A 125 -35.47 -14.19 -8.42
CA ALA A 125 -36.90 -14.34 -8.64
C ALA A 125 -37.49 -15.67 -8.10
N LYS A 126 -36.63 -16.66 -7.82
CA LYS A 126 -37.03 -17.96 -7.24
C LYS A 126 -36.95 -17.97 -5.71
N PHE A 127 -36.48 -16.92 -5.08
CA PHE A 127 -36.40 -16.85 -3.61
C PHE A 127 -37.80 -16.89 -2.98
N THR A 128 -37.94 -17.71 -1.98
CA THR A 128 -39.10 -17.65 -1.08
C THR A 128 -39.12 -16.30 -0.35
N PRO A 129 -40.26 -15.86 0.18
CA PRO A 129 -40.33 -14.61 0.96
C PRO A 129 -39.38 -14.58 2.18
N GLN A 130 -39.00 -15.74 2.71
CA GLN A 130 -38.07 -15.85 3.80
C GLN A 130 -36.60 -15.66 3.31
N GLU A 131 -36.22 -16.36 2.26
CA GLU A 131 -34.90 -16.22 1.61
C GLU A 131 -34.67 -14.81 1.10
N MET A 132 -35.68 -14.15 0.56
CA MET A 132 -35.62 -12.77 0.14
C MET A 132 -35.34 -11.83 1.34
N ARG A 133 -36.00 -12.04 2.49
CA ARG A 133 -35.73 -11.26 3.72
C ARG A 133 -34.33 -11.47 4.24
N GLU A 134 -33.84 -12.70 4.25
CA GLU A 134 -32.47 -13.03 4.67
C GLU A 134 -31.42 -12.39 3.73
N TYR A 135 -31.69 -12.43 2.43
CA TYR A 135 -30.84 -11.77 1.42
C TYR A 135 -30.81 -10.25 1.61
N GLU A 136 -31.97 -9.61 1.79
CA GLU A 136 -32.06 -8.16 2.03
C GLU A 136 -31.37 -7.76 3.34
N THR A 137 -31.55 -8.52 4.40
CA THR A 137 -30.89 -8.30 5.70
C THR A 137 -29.36 -8.42 5.57
N SER A 138 -28.88 -9.44 4.89
CA SER A 138 -27.43 -9.62 4.62
C SER A 138 -26.86 -8.50 3.79
N LYS A 139 -27.63 -8.03 2.78
CA LYS A 139 -27.23 -6.92 1.91
C LYS A 139 -27.17 -5.59 2.67
N MET A 140 -28.12 -5.34 3.59
CA MET A 140 -28.08 -4.16 4.48
C MET A 140 -26.88 -4.22 5.41
N ALA A 141 -26.67 -5.32 6.12
CA ALA A 141 -25.53 -5.51 7.01
C ALA A 141 -24.18 -5.31 6.29
N TYR A 142 -24.05 -5.86 5.07
CA TYR A 142 -22.85 -5.64 4.25
C TYR A 142 -22.63 -4.15 3.90
N ARG A 143 -23.71 -3.44 3.52
CA ARG A 143 -23.65 -2.01 3.21
C ARG A 143 -23.25 -1.18 4.42
N ASP A 144 -23.79 -1.50 5.58
CA ASP A 144 -23.52 -0.80 6.83
C ASP A 144 -22.05 -0.98 7.25
N ILE A 145 -21.55 -2.22 7.18
CA ILE A 145 -20.13 -2.51 7.44
C ILE A 145 -19.25 -1.77 6.43
N LYS A 146 -19.58 -1.83 5.15
CA LYS A 146 -18.80 -1.14 4.12
C LYS A 146 -18.76 0.38 4.35
N ASN A 147 -19.92 0.99 4.60
CA ASN A 147 -20.02 2.42 4.87
C ASN A 147 -19.22 2.83 6.12
N SER A 148 -19.27 2.02 7.17
CA SER A 148 -18.49 2.24 8.40
C SER A 148 -16.99 2.18 8.13
N VAL A 149 -16.52 1.17 7.40
CA VAL A 149 -15.11 1.01 7.02
C VAL A 149 -14.64 2.16 6.12
N ASP A 150 -15.44 2.53 5.11
CA ASP A 150 -15.10 3.63 4.20
C ASP A 150 -15.06 4.99 4.94
N THR A 151 -15.92 5.17 5.93
CA THR A 151 -15.93 6.38 6.78
C THR A 151 -14.69 6.40 7.66
N ALA A 152 -14.39 5.34 8.41
CA ALA A 152 -13.21 5.26 9.26
C ALA A 152 -11.91 5.45 8.46
N LYS A 153 -11.86 4.91 7.24
CA LYS A 153 -10.70 5.10 6.34
C LYS A 153 -10.53 6.56 5.93
N ARG A 154 -11.63 7.26 5.57
CA ARG A 154 -11.58 8.68 5.21
C ARG A 154 -11.15 9.54 6.38
N GLU A 155 -11.70 9.28 7.56
CA GLU A 155 -11.34 9.98 8.80
C GLU A 155 -9.87 9.76 9.16
N GLY A 156 -9.39 8.52 9.13
CA GLY A 156 -7.98 8.20 9.38
C GLY A 156 -7.01 8.83 8.38
N ILE A 157 -7.38 8.91 7.09
CA ILE A 157 -6.56 9.61 6.09
C ILE A 157 -6.54 11.12 6.34
N ALA A 158 -7.68 11.71 6.70
CA ALA A 158 -7.78 13.15 7.00
C ALA A 158 -6.95 13.51 8.24
N GLU A 159 -7.08 12.73 9.31
CA GLU A 159 -6.32 12.90 10.55
C GLU A 159 -4.80 12.72 10.32
N GLY A 160 -4.41 11.64 9.61
CA GLY A 160 -2.99 11.41 9.28
C GLY A 160 -2.39 12.52 8.43
N LYS A 161 -3.15 13.10 7.50
CA LYS A 161 -2.71 14.24 6.69
C LYS A 161 -2.57 15.51 7.53
N GLU A 162 -3.49 15.75 8.46
CA GLU A 162 -3.44 16.91 9.37
C GLU A 162 -2.21 16.81 10.30
N ILE A 163 -2.00 15.65 10.93
CA ILE A 163 -0.85 15.40 11.79
C ILE A 163 0.46 15.58 11.01
N GLY A 164 0.59 14.93 9.85
CA GLY A 164 1.81 15.02 9.02
C GLY A 164 2.09 16.43 8.54
N MET A 165 1.05 17.22 8.21
CA MET A 165 1.20 18.62 7.83
C MET A 165 1.69 19.47 9.00
N LYS A 166 1.14 19.27 10.20
CA LYS A 166 1.55 19.99 11.41
C LYS A 166 2.99 19.70 11.80
N GLU A 167 3.36 18.40 11.84
CA GLU A 167 4.73 18.00 12.14
C GLU A 167 5.74 18.49 11.09
N GLY A 168 5.37 18.42 9.81
CA GLY A 168 6.21 18.95 8.73
C GLY A 168 6.42 20.46 8.81
N MET A 169 5.37 21.23 9.13
CA MET A 169 5.48 22.67 9.34
C MET A 169 6.34 23.03 10.56
N GLU A 170 6.19 22.31 11.67
CA GLU A 170 6.95 22.55 12.88
C GLU A 170 8.45 22.27 12.65
N LYS A 171 8.76 21.12 12.05
CA LYS A 171 10.13 20.75 11.69
C LYS A 171 10.77 21.74 10.71
N GLY A 172 10.08 22.10 9.64
CA GLY A 172 10.58 23.09 8.67
C GLY A 172 10.82 24.46 9.29
N ARG A 173 9.98 24.86 10.26
CA ARG A 173 10.16 26.11 11.01
C ARG A 173 11.39 26.07 11.93
N GLU A 174 11.63 24.95 12.60
CA GLU A 174 12.80 24.78 13.44
C GLU A 174 14.09 24.77 12.62
N GLU A 175 14.12 23.99 11.54
CA GLU A 175 15.25 23.93 10.61
C GLU A 175 15.56 25.32 10.01
N GLY A 176 14.58 26.00 9.46
CA GLY A 176 14.76 27.34 8.91
C GLY A 176 15.21 28.40 9.93
N ARG A 177 14.78 28.26 11.20
CA ARG A 177 15.28 29.13 12.28
C ARG A 177 16.73 28.83 12.65
N ALA A 178 17.12 27.53 12.64
CA ALA A 178 18.48 27.13 12.94
C ALA A 178 19.42 27.59 11.84
N GLU A 179 19.09 27.40 10.59
CA GLU A 179 19.85 27.85 9.41
C GLU A 179 19.98 29.38 9.40
N GLY A 180 18.88 30.12 9.50
CA GLY A 180 18.93 31.58 9.50
C GLY A 180 19.74 32.17 10.67
N ARG A 181 19.76 31.51 11.84
CA ARG A 181 20.63 31.92 12.95
C ARG A 181 22.11 31.64 12.67
N ALA A 182 22.41 30.51 12.02
CA ALA A 182 23.80 30.15 11.66
C ALA A 182 24.35 31.10 10.60
N GLU A 183 23.55 31.36 9.55
CA GLU A 183 23.91 32.32 8.49
C GLU A 183 24.10 33.75 9.05
N GLY A 184 23.12 34.24 9.81
CA GLY A 184 23.21 35.58 10.40
C GLY A 184 24.40 35.76 11.37
N ARG A 185 24.81 34.68 12.09
CA ARG A 185 26.04 34.71 12.90
C ARG A 185 27.30 34.78 12.05
N ALA A 186 27.35 33.96 10.98
CA ALA A 186 28.48 33.95 10.07
C ALA A 186 28.69 35.30 9.37
N GLU A 187 27.61 35.86 8.84
CA GLU A 187 27.63 37.20 8.23
C GLU A 187 28.02 38.29 9.21
N GLY A 188 27.43 38.29 10.43
CA GLY A 188 27.74 39.25 11.47
C GLY A 188 29.22 39.16 11.93
N MET A 189 29.77 37.94 12.02
CA MET A 189 31.22 37.77 12.31
C MET A 189 32.09 38.30 11.19
N ASN A 190 31.73 38.02 9.94
CA ASN A 190 32.48 38.48 8.77
C ASN A 190 32.49 40.02 8.68
N LEU A 191 31.34 40.67 8.80
CA LEU A 191 31.22 42.13 8.82
C LEU A 191 32.07 42.76 9.94
N ARG A 192 32.06 42.16 11.11
CA ARG A 192 32.85 42.64 12.25
C ARG A 192 34.37 42.47 12.00
N SER A 193 34.78 41.35 11.41
CA SER A 193 36.18 41.12 11.01
C SER A 193 36.66 42.17 10.00
N LEU A 194 35.83 42.49 9.00
CA LEU A 194 36.10 43.52 8.00
C LEU A 194 36.21 44.92 8.65
N GLU A 195 35.32 45.26 9.59
CA GLU A 195 35.37 46.52 10.29
C GLU A 195 36.65 46.65 11.14
N ILE A 196 37.05 45.60 11.85
CA ILE A 196 38.28 45.55 12.64
C ILE A 196 39.49 45.71 11.70
N ALA A 197 39.52 44.96 10.59
CA ALA A 197 40.61 45.05 9.60
C ALA A 197 40.76 46.46 9.03
N ARG A 198 39.67 47.16 8.70
CA ARG A 198 39.71 48.58 8.27
C ARG A 198 40.37 49.50 9.32
N LYS A 199 39.99 49.34 10.60
CA LYS A 199 40.57 50.11 11.71
C LYS A 199 42.05 49.84 11.92
N MET A 200 42.48 48.58 11.72
CA MET A 200 43.91 48.19 11.84
C MET A 200 44.74 48.71 10.67
N LEU A 201 44.22 48.64 9.44
CA LEU A 201 44.81 49.24 8.24
C LEU A 201 45.01 50.74 8.40
N ALA A 202 43.99 51.46 8.90
CA ALA A 202 44.08 52.90 9.16
C ALA A 202 45.12 53.26 10.22
N LYS A 203 45.52 52.33 11.13
CA LYS A 203 46.58 52.50 12.12
C LYS A 203 47.98 52.07 11.60
N GLY A 204 48.05 51.64 10.35
CA GLY A 204 49.34 51.25 9.73
C GLY A 204 49.89 49.88 10.18
N MET A 205 49.01 48.99 10.66
CA MET A 205 49.44 47.64 11.01
C MET A 205 49.75 46.80 9.74
N ASP A 206 50.71 45.88 9.88
CA ASP A 206 51.06 44.98 8.77
C ASP A 206 49.97 43.94 8.44
N GLU A 207 49.97 43.52 7.20
CA GLU A 207 48.91 42.60 6.67
C GLU A 207 48.88 41.23 7.38
N ALA A 208 50.06 40.70 7.76
CA ALA A 208 50.17 39.42 8.44
C ALA A 208 49.52 39.45 9.84
N SER A 209 49.76 40.54 10.61
CA SER A 209 49.12 40.77 11.90
C SER A 209 47.58 40.94 11.77
N ILE A 210 47.09 41.57 10.69
CA ILE A 210 45.64 41.74 10.45
C ILE A 210 45.00 40.41 10.12
N MET A 211 45.65 39.59 9.29
CA MET A 211 45.19 38.23 8.96
C MET A 211 45.05 37.37 10.23
N ASP A 212 46.05 37.36 11.08
CA ASP A 212 46.10 36.56 12.32
C ASP A 212 44.97 36.95 13.29
N MET A 213 44.70 38.27 13.42
CA MET A 213 43.71 38.78 14.36
C MET A 213 42.27 38.74 13.86
N THR A 214 42.04 38.80 12.55
CA THR A 214 40.70 38.88 11.96
C THR A 214 40.23 37.61 11.28
N GLY A 215 41.15 36.72 10.95
CA GLY A 215 40.90 35.51 10.16
C GLY A 215 40.60 35.78 8.68
N LEU A 216 40.75 37.01 8.21
CA LEU A 216 40.56 37.39 6.80
C LEU A 216 41.69 36.90 5.93
N THR A 217 41.39 36.59 4.68
CA THR A 217 42.39 36.19 3.68
C THR A 217 43.19 37.40 3.18
N ALA A 218 44.40 37.13 2.64
CA ALA A 218 45.21 38.19 2.03
C ALA A 218 44.50 38.92 0.88
N GLU A 219 43.64 38.24 0.17
CA GLU A 219 42.84 38.82 -0.93
C GLU A 219 41.80 39.80 -0.40
N GLU A 220 41.08 39.43 0.67
CA GLU A 220 40.09 40.29 1.32
C GLU A 220 40.73 41.55 1.90
N ILE A 221 41.92 41.43 2.49
CA ILE A 221 42.69 42.59 3.02
C ILE A 221 43.14 43.51 1.89
N LYS A 222 43.64 42.97 0.76
CA LYS A 222 43.98 43.75 -0.41
C LYS A 222 42.83 44.54 -0.99
N LEU A 223 41.65 43.91 -1.06
CA LEU A 223 40.43 44.60 -1.50
C LEU A 223 40.05 45.73 -0.55
N LEU A 224 40.08 45.48 0.76
CA LEU A 224 39.86 46.54 1.76
C LEU A 224 40.84 47.70 1.68
N LYS A 225 42.10 47.42 1.35
CA LYS A 225 43.16 48.45 1.20
C LYS A 225 42.98 49.29 -0.04
N ALA A 226 42.32 48.76 -1.09
CA ALA A 226 42.00 49.51 -2.31
C ALA A 226 40.78 50.42 -2.14
N GLU A 227 39.96 50.20 -1.08
CA GLU A 227 38.78 50.99 -0.75
C GLU A 227 39.04 52.13 0.24
N ILE A 228 40.24 52.19 0.86
CA ILE A 228 40.66 53.20 1.82
C ILE A 228 41.63 54.17 1.16
#